data_a601621a127b80102a05bdfad3f61aad
#
_entry.id   a601621a127b80102a05bdfad3f61aad
#
_cell.length_a   1.000
_cell.length_b   1.000
_cell.length_c   1.000
_cell.angle_alpha   90.00
_cell.angle_beta   90.00
_cell.angle_gamma   90.00
#
_symmetry.space_group_name_H-M   'P 1'
#
loop_
_entity.id
_entity.type
_entity.pdbx_description
1 polymer ?
#
loop_
_entity_poly.entity_id
_entity_poly.type
_entity_poly.pdbx_seq_one_letter_code
_entity_poly.pdbx_strand_id
1 'polypeptide(L)'
;MSDTEYIQVTHRELPYTTFDADNHLYENTDALTKFLPREYQGVIKYVDINGRTKLAIRDRITDYIPNPTFVKVAAPGEAGMDITKGGGGFGAAGTGLHRKKMLVMPGIDAFFDPEPRFELMKEMGIDRTLLWPTLASVLEERVADDPDVAVMLVHALNEWLHEHWSYVFSDAIYSTPIISLAAGVDRALKELEFVHERGAKIFLIRVAPVPTWKGRKSFALPEFDPFWQRVQELDIVVGMHSGDPGYHRYLNEWEGLQDLEMSIAKGARQVNPAFVALSSEKDSLVDAMASVIGHGLATRFPRLKFMPVEFSNRWIRPFYKKLQRAYEATPVLFDENPVEVFNRNIWVHAFHEPDPKGLVDMGIPLDHLMFGSDFPHPEGMADPLAYAEVVKDLPLDQQAMIMGGSLEKAMRVGKYAA
;
A
#
# COMPACT_ATOMS: atom_id res chain seq x y z
N MET A 1 -32.33 0.80 5.08
CA MET A 1 -31.46 1.39 6.11
C MET A 1 -30.42 2.15 5.33
N SER A 2 -30.12 3.37 5.64
CA SER A 2 -29.09 4.12 4.91
C SER A 2 -27.72 3.52 5.26
N ASP A 3 -26.81 3.41 4.31
CA ASP A 3 -25.44 2.88 4.48
C ASP A 3 -24.66 3.60 5.60
N THR A 4 -25.08 4.81 5.94
CA THR A 4 -24.53 5.66 6.98
C THR A 4 -24.86 5.24 8.44
N GLU A 5 -25.71 4.24 8.66
CA GLU A 5 -26.00 3.75 10.02
C GLU A 5 -24.78 3.11 10.71
N TYR A 6 -23.82 2.62 9.92
CA TYR A 6 -22.63 1.91 10.40
C TYR A 6 -21.34 2.73 10.30
N ILE A 7 -21.35 3.81 9.54
CA ILE A 7 -20.19 4.69 9.37
C ILE A 7 -20.51 6.01 10.04
N GLN A 8 -19.67 6.42 10.99
CA GLN A 8 -19.76 7.77 11.56
C GLN A 8 -19.21 8.75 10.51
N VAL A 9 -20.09 9.24 9.63
CA VAL A 9 -19.71 10.29 8.69
C VAL A 9 -19.60 11.59 9.47
N THR A 10 -18.38 12.09 9.61
CA THR A 10 -18.12 13.42 10.15
C THR A 10 -17.76 14.31 8.97
N HIS A 11 -18.68 15.20 8.58
CA HIS A 11 -18.35 16.21 7.58
C HIS A 11 -17.40 17.25 8.16
N ARG A 12 -16.26 17.44 7.53
CA ARG A 12 -15.29 18.49 7.86
C ARG A 12 -15.10 19.41 6.68
N GLU A 13 -15.44 20.67 6.88
CA GLU A 13 -15.17 21.73 5.92
C GLU A 13 -13.79 22.32 6.22
N LEU A 14 -12.80 22.01 5.38
CA LEU A 14 -11.43 22.51 5.54
C LEU A 14 -11.17 23.63 4.52
N PRO A 15 -10.35 24.65 4.86
CA PRO A 15 -10.10 25.79 3.98
C PRO A 15 -9.09 25.49 2.84
N TYR A 16 -8.87 24.22 2.55
CA TYR A 16 -7.94 23.71 1.54
C TYR A 16 -8.42 22.37 0.97
N THR A 17 -7.95 22.05 -0.22
CA THR A 17 -8.22 20.75 -0.86
C THR A 17 -7.55 19.62 -0.09
N THR A 18 -8.28 18.53 0.11
CA THR A 18 -7.80 17.31 0.75
C THR A 18 -7.50 16.24 -0.30
N PHE A 19 -6.44 15.47 -0.08
CA PHE A 19 -6.12 14.33 -0.92
C PHE A 19 -5.61 13.19 -0.01
N ASP A 20 -6.44 12.21 0.20
CA ASP A 20 -6.15 11.03 1.02
C ASP A 20 -5.24 10.07 0.24
N ALA A 21 -4.02 9.86 0.71
CA ALA A 21 -3.04 8.98 0.07
C ALA A 21 -3.29 7.49 0.36
N ASP A 22 -4.21 7.17 1.27
CA ASP A 22 -4.43 5.82 1.77
C ASP A 22 -5.90 5.52 1.96
N ASN A 23 -6.50 4.97 0.94
CA ASN A 23 -7.90 4.57 0.93
C ASN A 23 -8.05 3.28 0.16
N HIS A 24 -9.01 2.43 0.51
CA HIS A 24 -9.13 1.09 -0.06
C HIS A 24 -10.45 0.83 -0.75
N LEU A 25 -10.40 0.05 -1.82
CA LEU A 25 -11.54 -0.66 -2.38
C LEU A 25 -11.56 -2.10 -1.85
N TYR A 26 -12.74 -2.70 -1.83
CA TYR A 26 -12.89 -4.13 -1.68
C TYR A 26 -13.24 -4.75 -3.02
N GLU A 27 -12.47 -5.75 -3.41
CA GLU A 27 -12.69 -6.46 -4.66
C GLU A 27 -13.96 -7.32 -4.54
N ASN A 28 -14.83 -7.23 -5.53
CA ASN A 28 -15.94 -8.17 -5.67
C ASN A 28 -15.42 -9.57 -6.08
N THR A 29 -16.27 -10.59 -6.03
CA THR A 29 -15.85 -11.98 -6.18
C THR A 29 -15.34 -12.35 -7.57
N ASP A 30 -15.55 -11.52 -8.58
CA ASP A 30 -15.08 -11.76 -9.95
C ASP A 30 -13.81 -10.93 -10.30
N ALA A 31 -13.41 -10.00 -9.44
CA ALA A 31 -12.28 -9.10 -9.67
C ALA A 31 -10.99 -9.82 -10.07
N LEU A 32 -10.70 -10.95 -9.45
CA LEU A 32 -9.49 -11.72 -9.69
C LEU A 32 -9.64 -12.79 -10.79
N THR A 33 -10.83 -12.96 -11.36
CA THR A 33 -11.12 -14.08 -12.27
C THR A 33 -11.73 -13.67 -13.60
N LYS A 34 -12.42 -12.54 -13.66
CA LYS A 34 -13.17 -12.07 -14.82
C LYS A 34 -12.34 -12.01 -16.11
N PHE A 35 -11.14 -11.48 -16.02
CA PHE A 35 -10.22 -11.28 -17.16
C PHE A 35 -9.12 -12.34 -17.26
N LEU A 36 -9.15 -13.38 -16.39
CA LEU A 36 -8.18 -14.46 -16.52
C LEU A 36 -8.37 -15.22 -17.83
N PRO A 37 -7.30 -15.46 -18.60
CA PRO A 37 -7.33 -16.38 -19.74
C PRO A 37 -7.85 -17.76 -19.32
N ARG A 38 -8.51 -18.45 -20.27
CA ARG A 38 -9.18 -19.72 -19.98
C ARG A 38 -8.28 -20.77 -19.31
N GLU A 39 -7.02 -20.82 -19.67
CA GLU A 39 -6.03 -21.73 -19.12
C GLU A 39 -5.67 -21.44 -17.67
N TYR A 40 -5.91 -20.21 -17.19
CA TYR A 40 -5.62 -19.78 -15.81
C TYR A 40 -6.86 -19.71 -14.90
N GLN A 41 -8.07 -19.95 -15.42
CA GLN A 41 -9.32 -19.80 -14.65
C GLN A 41 -9.41 -20.70 -13.41
N GLY A 42 -8.58 -21.72 -13.28
CA GLY A 42 -8.52 -22.56 -12.10
C GLY A 42 -7.56 -22.09 -11.00
N VAL A 43 -6.79 -21.03 -11.25
CA VAL A 43 -5.72 -20.57 -10.34
C VAL A 43 -6.29 -19.93 -9.09
N ILE A 44 -7.41 -19.22 -9.21
CA ILE A 44 -8.12 -18.58 -8.09
C ILE A 44 -9.49 -19.20 -7.92
N LYS A 45 -9.83 -19.56 -6.68
CA LYS A 45 -11.12 -20.15 -6.33
C LYS A 45 -11.59 -19.62 -4.98
N TYR A 46 -12.88 -19.32 -4.88
CA TYR A 46 -13.54 -19.15 -3.60
C TYR A 46 -14.11 -20.53 -3.16
N VAL A 47 -13.69 -20.97 -1.99
CA VAL A 47 -14.05 -22.29 -1.45
C VAL A 47 -14.73 -22.16 -0.09
N ASP A 48 -15.75 -22.96 0.17
CA ASP A 48 -16.35 -23.02 1.52
C ASP A 48 -15.59 -24.01 2.40
N ILE A 49 -15.20 -23.53 3.59
CA ILE A 49 -14.59 -24.36 4.63
C ILE A 49 -15.33 -24.13 5.94
N ASN A 50 -16.11 -25.11 6.35
CA ASN A 50 -16.90 -25.06 7.58
C ASN A 50 -17.84 -23.82 7.64
N GLY A 51 -18.50 -23.51 6.53
CA GLY A 51 -19.43 -22.38 6.42
C GLY A 51 -18.74 -21.00 6.35
N ARG A 52 -17.46 -20.97 5.97
CA ARG A 52 -16.72 -19.73 5.72
C ARG A 52 -16.10 -19.77 4.34
N THR A 53 -16.39 -18.76 3.55
CA THR A 53 -15.73 -18.57 2.25
C THR A 53 -14.26 -18.19 2.47
N LYS A 54 -13.38 -18.90 1.78
CA LYS A 54 -11.93 -18.68 1.77
C LYS A 54 -11.45 -18.48 0.34
N LEU A 55 -10.35 -17.75 0.19
CA LEU A 55 -9.65 -17.62 -1.08
C LEU A 55 -8.60 -18.72 -1.18
N ALA A 56 -8.68 -19.53 -2.24
CA ALA A 56 -7.64 -20.46 -2.62
C ALA A 56 -6.94 -19.95 -3.87
N ILE A 57 -5.61 -19.83 -3.79
CA ILE A 57 -4.74 -19.52 -4.92
C ILE A 57 -3.99 -20.79 -5.27
N ARG A 58 -4.22 -21.31 -6.48
CA ARG A 58 -3.90 -22.70 -6.83
C ARG A 58 -4.62 -23.65 -5.86
N ASP A 59 -3.89 -24.54 -5.22
CA ASP A 59 -4.44 -25.49 -4.25
C ASP A 59 -4.18 -25.07 -2.79
N ARG A 60 -3.80 -23.79 -2.57
CA ARG A 60 -3.44 -23.27 -1.24
C ARG A 60 -4.45 -22.22 -0.78
N ILE A 61 -5.02 -22.45 0.40
CA ILE A 61 -5.90 -21.48 1.04
C ILE A 61 -5.05 -20.35 1.63
N THR A 62 -5.43 -19.12 1.38
CA THR A 62 -4.87 -17.96 2.07
C THR A 62 -5.82 -17.47 3.14
N ASP A 63 -5.31 -17.26 4.34
CA ASP A 63 -6.01 -16.66 5.47
C ASP A 63 -5.47 -15.26 5.80
N TYR A 64 -4.65 -14.68 4.94
CA TYR A 64 -4.11 -13.34 5.12
C TYR A 64 -5.25 -12.32 5.22
N ILE A 65 -6.25 -12.45 4.36
CA ILE A 65 -7.53 -11.74 4.47
C ILE A 65 -8.60 -12.76 4.84
N PRO A 66 -9.08 -12.74 6.10
CA PRO A 66 -9.95 -13.80 6.63
C PRO A 66 -11.33 -13.87 5.99
N ASN A 67 -11.83 -12.74 5.43
CA ASN A 67 -13.13 -12.63 4.76
C ASN A 67 -12.97 -12.04 3.36
N PRO A 68 -12.53 -12.83 2.37
CA PRO A 68 -12.18 -12.34 1.05
C PRO A 68 -13.38 -11.95 0.17
N THR A 69 -14.61 -12.07 0.66
CA THR A 69 -15.82 -11.63 -0.05
C THR A 69 -16.33 -10.28 0.43
N PHE A 70 -15.81 -9.77 1.55
CA PHE A 70 -16.19 -8.49 2.16
C PHE A 70 -17.70 -8.27 2.40
N VAL A 71 -18.50 -9.33 2.34
CA VAL A 71 -19.95 -9.28 2.65
C VAL A 71 -20.20 -8.77 4.08
N LYS A 72 -19.29 -9.09 4.98
CA LYS A 72 -19.24 -8.55 6.33
C LYS A 72 -17.80 -8.14 6.63
N VAL A 73 -17.64 -6.91 7.10
CA VAL A 73 -16.35 -6.30 7.41
C VAL A 73 -16.35 -5.77 8.84
N ALA A 74 -15.18 -5.62 9.44
CA ALA A 74 -15.08 -4.82 10.65
C ALA A 74 -15.30 -3.34 10.29
N ALA A 75 -15.96 -2.61 11.19
CA ALA A 75 -16.20 -1.19 10.94
C ALA A 75 -14.89 -0.40 10.87
N PRO A 76 -14.83 0.66 10.04
CA PRO A 76 -13.64 1.50 9.93
C PRO A 76 -13.16 2.01 11.29
N GLY A 77 -11.86 1.93 11.55
CA GLY A 77 -11.25 2.42 12.80
C GLY A 77 -11.54 1.56 14.05
N GLU A 78 -12.24 0.44 13.94
CA GLU A 78 -12.65 -0.37 15.11
C GLU A 78 -11.45 -1.06 15.80
N ALA A 79 -10.34 -1.25 15.12
CA ALA A 79 -9.10 -1.75 15.73
C ALA A 79 -8.42 -0.72 16.65
N GLY A 80 -8.96 0.49 16.75
CA GLY A 80 -8.68 1.45 17.83
C GLY A 80 -7.35 2.14 17.72
N MET A 81 -7.02 2.66 16.58
CA MET A 81 -5.89 3.57 16.44
C MET A 81 -6.25 4.97 16.92
N ASP A 82 -5.94 5.25 18.17
CA ASP A 82 -6.06 6.59 18.73
C ASP A 82 -4.80 7.39 18.35
N ILE A 83 -4.91 8.22 17.32
CA ILE A 83 -3.83 9.08 16.79
C ILE A 83 -3.26 9.97 17.89
N THR A 84 -4.09 10.37 18.87
CA THR A 84 -3.69 11.28 19.95
C THR A 84 -2.83 10.59 21.00
N LYS A 85 -2.83 9.27 21.07
CA LYS A 85 -2.11 8.44 22.06
C LYS A 85 -0.89 7.70 21.53
N GLY A 86 -0.43 8.00 20.32
CA GLY A 86 0.71 7.30 19.71
C GLY A 86 0.37 5.85 19.36
N GLY A 87 -0.77 5.68 18.74
CA GLY A 87 -1.55 4.48 18.44
C GLY A 87 -0.81 3.18 18.22
N GLY A 88 -1.50 2.11 18.55
CA GLY A 88 -1.02 0.75 18.49
C GLY A 88 -0.53 0.34 17.10
N GLY A 89 0.62 -0.28 17.07
CA GLY A 89 1.17 -0.77 15.81
C GLY A 89 0.44 -2.01 15.30
N PHE A 90 0.60 -2.27 14.04
CA PHE A 90 0.15 -3.41 13.24
C PHE A 90 0.37 -4.81 13.88
N GLY A 91 1.29 -4.93 14.85
CA GLY A 91 1.63 -6.19 15.49
C GLY A 91 0.51 -6.84 16.31
N ALA A 92 -0.51 -6.10 16.72
CA ALA A 92 -1.57 -6.64 17.56
C ALA A 92 -2.74 -7.24 16.75
N ALA A 93 -3.06 -6.68 15.60
CA ALA A 93 -4.15 -7.16 14.75
C ALA A 93 -3.82 -8.51 14.08
N GLY A 94 -2.57 -8.68 13.62
CA GLY A 94 -2.11 -9.92 12.99
C GLY A 94 -1.92 -11.11 13.95
N THR A 95 -1.75 -10.87 15.25
CA THR A 95 -1.49 -11.94 16.22
C THR A 95 -2.74 -12.60 16.81
N GLY A 96 -3.92 -12.06 16.53
CA GLY A 96 -5.19 -12.58 17.07
C GLY A 96 -5.33 -12.49 18.60
N LEU A 97 -4.39 -11.82 19.29
CA LEU A 97 -4.28 -11.77 20.75
C LEU A 97 -5.20 -10.73 21.41
N HIS A 98 -5.64 -9.72 20.67
CA HIS A 98 -6.66 -8.77 21.14
C HIS A 98 -7.97 -8.95 20.38
N ARG A 99 -8.69 -10.02 20.70
CA ARG A 99 -10.11 -10.15 20.31
C ARG A 99 -11.01 -9.32 21.23
N LYS A 100 -10.85 -8.02 21.23
CA LYS A 100 -12.02 -7.17 21.48
C LYS A 100 -13.01 -7.55 20.37
N LYS A 101 -14.26 -7.81 20.73
CA LYS A 101 -15.29 -8.14 19.73
C LYS A 101 -15.47 -6.89 18.88
N MET A 102 -14.81 -6.83 17.72
CA MET A 102 -14.92 -5.69 16.80
C MET A 102 -16.37 -5.56 16.34
N LEU A 103 -16.83 -4.36 16.19
CA LEU A 103 -18.10 -4.08 15.54
C LEU A 103 -18.00 -4.56 14.09
N VAL A 104 -18.93 -5.44 13.71
CA VAL A 104 -19.01 -5.98 12.34
C VAL A 104 -20.21 -5.38 11.65
N MET A 105 -20.01 -4.87 10.44
CA MET A 105 -21.03 -4.28 9.59
C MET A 105 -21.14 -5.03 8.26
N PRO A 106 -22.24 -4.90 7.52
CA PRO A 106 -22.29 -5.30 6.11
C PRO A 106 -21.27 -4.48 5.30
N GLY A 107 -20.70 -5.08 4.24
CA GLY A 107 -20.06 -4.27 3.20
C GLY A 107 -21.12 -3.38 2.54
N ILE A 108 -20.79 -2.13 2.33
CA ILE A 108 -21.68 -1.14 1.68
C ILE A 108 -21.20 -0.86 0.26
N ASP A 109 -22.10 -0.40 -0.61
CA ASP A 109 -21.82 -0.18 -2.04
C ASP A 109 -20.61 0.76 -2.24
N ALA A 110 -20.43 1.75 -1.37
CA ALA A 110 -19.29 2.65 -1.40
C ALA A 110 -17.90 1.96 -1.22
N PHE A 111 -17.85 0.72 -0.75
CA PHE A 111 -16.60 -0.03 -0.67
C PHE A 111 -16.26 -0.76 -1.96
N PHE A 112 -17.27 -0.96 -2.83
CA PHE A 112 -17.17 -1.78 -4.05
C PHE A 112 -17.29 -0.98 -5.34
N ASP A 113 -17.95 0.18 -5.32
CA ASP A 113 -18.33 0.91 -6.53
C ASP A 113 -17.92 2.39 -6.49
N PRO A 114 -17.49 2.96 -7.63
CA PRO A 114 -16.92 4.31 -7.68
C PRO A 114 -17.95 5.43 -7.41
N GLU A 115 -19.17 5.35 -7.94
CA GLU A 115 -20.18 6.38 -7.74
C GLU A 115 -20.59 6.50 -6.26
N PRO A 116 -20.99 5.41 -5.56
CA PRO A 116 -21.28 5.47 -4.13
C PRO A 116 -20.07 5.93 -3.29
N ARG A 117 -18.84 5.53 -3.67
CA ARG A 117 -17.62 5.99 -3.00
C ARG A 117 -17.43 7.48 -3.17
N PHE A 118 -17.64 8.02 -4.34
CA PHE A 118 -17.50 9.44 -4.60
C PHE A 118 -18.51 10.27 -3.81
N GLU A 119 -19.77 9.82 -3.69
CA GLU A 119 -20.75 10.48 -2.85
C GLU A 119 -20.38 10.42 -1.36
N LEU A 120 -19.91 9.27 -0.86
CA LEU A 120 -19.42 9.13 0.50
C LEU A 120 -18.23 10.05 0.80
N MET A 121 -17.29 10.19 -0.12
CA MET A 121 -16.17 11.12 0.00
C MET A 121 -16.66 12.57 0.17
N LYS A 122 -17.64 13.01 -0.63
CA LYS A 122 -18.24 14.34 -0.49
C LYS A 122 -18.90 14.54 0.87
N GLU A 123 -19.61 13.51 1.37
CA GLU A 123 -20.22 13.57 2.70
C GLU A 123 -19.16 13.71 3.80
N MET A 124 -17.97 13.12 3.65
CA MET A 124 -16.86 13.26 4.58
C MET A 124 -16.04 14.55 4.41
N GLY A 125 -16.15 15.22 3.26
CA GLY A 125 -15.34 16.40 2.92
C GLY A 125 -13.98 16.04 2.30
N ILE A 126 -13.84 14.86 1.71
CA ILE A 126 -12.63 14.41 1.00
C ILE A 126 -12.76 14.78 -0.48
N ASP A 127 -11.83 15.59 -1.00
CA ASP A 127 -11.87 16.02 -2.39
C ASP A 127 -11.27 14.97 -3.33
N ARG A 128 -10.16 14.34 -2.92
CA ARG A 128 -9.44 13.33 -3.71
C ARG A 128 -8.93 12.19 -2.86
N THR A 129 -8.75 11.01 -3.48
CA THR A 129 -8.13 9.85 -2.84
C THR A 129 -7.32 9.01 -3.82
N LEU A 130 -6.20 8.44 -3.34
CA LEU A 130 -5.66 7.22 -3.91
C LEU A 130 -6.51 6.05 -3.44
N LEU A 131 -6.75 5.09 -4.32
CA LEU A 131 -7.56 3.93 -4.01
C LEU A 131 -6.78 2.64 -4.27
N TRP A 132 -6.43 1.95 -3.18
CA TRP A 132 -5.62 0.74 -3.21
C TRP A 132 -6.50 -0.51 -3.21
N PRO A 133 -6.15 -1.54 -4.01
CA PRO A 133 -6.81 -2.85 -3.92
C PRO A 133 -6.40 -3.56 -2.63
N THR A 134 -7.32 -4.32 -2.02
CA THR A 134 -7.12 -5.00 -0.75
C THR A 134 -6.65 -6.45 -0.91
N LEU A 135 -7.36 -7.29 -1.71
CA LEU A 135 -6.97 -8.69 -1.94
C LEU A 135 -5.66 -8.82 -2.73
N ALA A 136 -5.37 -7.85 -3.56
CA ALA A 136 -4.21 -7.87 -4.43
C ALA A 136 -2.86 -7.90 -3.66
N SER A 137 -2.84 -7.42 -2.42
CA SER A 137 -1.66 -7.41 -1.55
C SER A 137 -1.05 -8.80 -1.30
N VAL A 138 -1.81 -9.89 -1.54
CA VAL A 138 -1.35 -11.27 -1.31
C VAL A 138 -1.00 -12.03 -2.57
N LEU A 139 -1.37 -11.57 -3.77
CA LEU A 139 -1.31 -12.35 -5.01
C LEU A 139 0.10 -12.78 -5.37
N GLU A 140 1.02 -11.84 -5.49
CA GLU A 140 2.36 -12.12 -6.00
C GLU A 140 3.16 -13.08 -5.11
N GLU A 141 2.99 -12.99 -3.77
CA GLU A 141 3.68 -13.91 -2.88
C GLU A 141 3.16 -15.34 -3.00
N ARG A 142 1.85 -15.51 -3.19
CA ARG A 142 1.21 -16.83 -3.27
C ARG A 142 1.55 -17.60 -4.54
N VAL A 143 2.00 -16.90 -5.57
CA VAL A 143 2.44 -17.47 -6.85
C VAL A 143 3.90 -17.12 -7.17
N ALA A 144 4.70 -16.80 -6.17
CA ALA A 144 6.08 -16.35 -6.33
C ALA A 144 7.01 -17.41 -6.95
N ASP A 145 6.59 -18.66 -7.01
CA ASP A 145 7.27 -19.77 -7.68
C ASP A 145 6.94 -19.87 -9.18
N ASP A 146 6.00 -19.04 -9.68
CA ASP A 146 5.58 -19.03 -11.08
C ASP A 146 5.37 -17.58 -11.56
N PRO A 147 6.42 -16.92 -12.02
CA PRO A 147 6.37 -15.54 -12.51
C PRO A 147 5.37 -15.28 -13.63
N ASP A 148 5.09 -16.25 -14.50
CA ASP A 148 4.09 -16.08 -15.57
C ASP A 148 2.68 -16.02 -15.01
N VAL A 149 2.36 -16.87 -14.04
CA VAL A 149 1.07 -16.79 -13.31
C VAL A 149 0.94 -15.48 -12.56
N ALA A 150 2.02 -14.99 -11.92
CA ALA A 150 1.99 -13.72 -11.19
C ALA A 150 1.59 -12.55 -12.11
N VAL A 151 2.23 -12.41 -13.27
CA VAL A 151 1.91 -11.30 -14.19
C VAL A 151 0.54 -11.46 -14.84
N MET A 152 0.05 -12.68 -15.07
CA MET A 152 -1.29 -12.92 -15.59
C MET A 152 -2.39 -12.55 -14.58
N LEU A 153 -2.21 -12.88 -13.31
CA LEU A 153 -3.13 -12.50 -12.23
C LEU A 153 -3.18 -10.98 -12.07
N VAL A 154 -2.02 -10.34 -12.06
CA VAL A 154 -1.90 -8.89 -11.95
C VAL A 154 -2.56 -8.19 -13.13
N HIS A 155 -2.32 -8.65 -14.37
CA HIS A 155 -2.94 -8.08 -15.55
C HIS A 155 -4.48 -8.21 -15.53
N ALA A 156 -5.01 -9.39 -15.19
CA ALA A 156 -6.45 -9.61 -15.08
C ALA A 156 -7.10 -8.70 -14.03
N LEU A 157 -6.44 -8.47 -12.90
CA LEU A 157 -6.89 -7.51 -11.89
C LEU A 157 -6.86 -6.07 -12.42
N ASN A 158 -5.81 -5.68 -13.14
CA ASN A 158 -5.68 -4.34 -13.70
C ASN A 158 -6.76 -4.06 -14.78
N GLU A 159 -7.11 -5.07 -15.60
CA GLU A 159 -8.25 -4.95 -16.53
C GLU A 159 -9.57 -4.75 -15.78
N TRP A 160 -9.81 -5.53 -14.72
CA TRP A 160 -11.00 -5.37 -13.88
C TRP A 160 -11.02 -4.00 -13.19
N LEU A 161 -9.90 -3.57 -12.62
CA LEU A 161 -9.78 -2.28 -11.94
C LEU A 161 -10.09 -1.12 -12.91
N HIS A 162 -9.60 -1.19 -14.14
CA HIS A 162 -9.88 -0.19 -15.16
C HIS A 162 -11.35 -0.22 -15.58
N GLU A 163 -11.94 -1.40 -15.82
CA GLU A 163 -13.34 -1.52 -16.25
C GLU A 163 -14.30 -1.05 -15.15
N HIS A 164 -14.04 -1.40 -13.89
CA HIS A 164 -14.97 -1.21 -12.78
C HIS A 164 -14.80 0.16 -12.08
N TRP A 165 -13.56 0.55 -11.77
CA TRP A 165 -13.25 1.77 -11.04
C TRP A 165 -12.75 2.91 -11.93
N SER A 166 -12.26 2.61 -13.13
CA SER A 166 -11.37 3.48 -13.92
C SER A 166 -10.05 3.74 -13.16
N TYR A 167 -9.00 4.19 -13.87
CA TYR A 167 -7.79 4.63 -13.14
C TYR A 167 -7.92 6.06 -12.63
N VAL A 168 -8.85 6.84 -13.22
CA VAL A 168 -9.23 8.16 -12.73
C VAL A 168 -10.73 8.32 -12.87
N PHE A 169 -11.43 8.39 -11.75
CA PHE A 169 -12.87 8.65 -11.71
C PHE A 169 -13.14 10.07 -11.21
N SER A 170 -13.82 10.88 -12.03
CA SER A 170 -14.26 12.27 -11.71
C SER A 170 -13.15 13.20 -11.20
N ASP A 171 -11.88 13.00 -11.59
CA ASP A 171 -10.69 13.71 -11.03
C ASP A 171 -10.62 13.68 -9.49
N ALA A 172 -11.24 12.69 -8.88
CA ALA A 172 -11.36 12.53 -7.43
C ALA A 172 -10.84 11.20 -6.91
N ILE A 173 -11.08 10.10 -7.62
CA ILE A 173 -10.60 8.77 -7.22
C ILE A 173 -9.52 8.32 -8.21
N TYR A 174 -8.33 8.02 -7.68
CA TYR A 174 -7.19 7.54 -8.45
C TYR A 174 -6.88 6.11 -8.03
N SER A 175 -7.37 5.15 -8.81
CA SER A 175 -7.14 3.73 -8.55
C SER A 175 -5.72 3.32 -8.92
N THR A 176 -5.12 2.43 -8.12
CA THR A 176 -3.72 2.06 -8.22
C THR A 176 -3.55 0.65 -8.83
N PRO A 177 -3.33 0.53 -10.16
CA PRO A 177 -2.99 -0.75 -10.75
C PRO A 177 -1.65 -1.27 -10.24
N ILE A 178 -1.42 -2.57 -10.37
CA ILE A 178 -0.19 -3.24 -9.92
C ILE A 178 0.71 -3.50 -11.12
N ILE A 179 2.03 -3.38 -10.94
CA ILE A 179 3.00 -3.86 -11.93
C ILE A 179 3.96 -4.84 -11.28
N SER A 180 4.01 -6.06 -11.80
CA SER A 180 4.94 -7.09 -11.35
C SER A 180 6.15 -7.18 -12.28
N LEU A 181 7.34 -7.20 -11.69
CA LEU A 181 8.60 -7.41 -12.42
C LEU A 181 8.98 -8.90 -12.52
N ALA A 182 8.16 -9.80 -11.98
CA ALA A 182 8.51 -11.21 -11.81
C ALA A 182 8.87 -11.92 -13.12
N ALA A 183 8.10 -11.70 -14.19
CA ALA A 183 8.34 -12.31 -15.50
C ALA A 183 9.27 -11.49 -16.43
N GLY A 184 10.03 -10.56 -15.85
CA GLY A 184 11.06 -9.78 -16.54
C GLY A 184 10.57 -8.46 -17.12
N VAL A 185 11.55 -7.67 -17.57
CA VAL A 185 11.38 -6.27 -17.98
C VAL A 185 10.38 -6.10 -19.13
N ASP A 186 10.42 -6.97 -20.15
CA ASP A 186 9.55 -6.84 -21.32
C ASP A 186 8.06 -6.97 -20.97
N ARG A 187 7.73 -7.85 -20.02
CA ARG A 187 6.35 -8.01 -19.54
C ARG A 187 5.92 -6.80 -18.69
N ALA A 188 6.82 -6.34 -17.83
CA ALA A 188 6.56 -5.16 -16.99
C ALA A 188 6.39 -3.88 -17.82
N LEU A 189 7.16 -3.70 -18.89
CA LEU A 189 7.00 -2.58 -19.82
C LEU A 189 5.62 -2.61 -20.51
N LYS A 190 5.19 -3.79 -20.97
CA LYS A 190 3.84 -3.93 -21.58
C LYS A 190 2.74 -3.57 -20.62
N GLU A 191 2.87 -3.98 -19.36
CA GLU A 191 1.90 -3.65 -18.34
C GLU A 191 1.92 -2.15 -17.98
N LEU A 192 3.11 -1.54 -17.93
CA LEU A 192 3.26 -0.10 -17.71
C LEU A 192 2.57 0.72 -18.81
N GLU A 193 2.78 0.36 -20.08
CA GLU A 193 2.09 1.03 -21.21
C GLU A 193 0.58 0.81 -21.13
N PHE A 194 0.14 -0.42 -20.83
CA PHE A 194 -1.28 -0.75 -20.71
C PHE A 194 -1.99 0.14 -19.67
N VAL A 195 -1.40 0.32 -18.48
CA VAL A 195 -2.03 1.12 -17.41
C VAL A 195 -1.89 2.62 -17.69
N HIS A 196 -0.76 3.06 -18.23
CA HIS A 196 -0.51 4.47 -18.55
C HIS A 196 -1.42 4.97 -19.67
N GLU A 197 -1.59 4.24 -20.77
CA GLU A 197 -2.48 4.58 -21.89
C GLU A 197 -3.95 4.72 -21.44
N ARG A 198 -4.31 4.07 -20.33
CA ARG A 198 -5.65 4.12 -19.71
C ARG A 198 -5.77 5.18 -18.61
N GLY A 199 -4.74 6.02 -18.44
CA GLY A 199 -4.78 7.19 -17.58
C GLY A 199 -4.27 6.98 -16.15
N ALA A 200 -3.66 5.84 -15.83
CA ALA A 200 -3.05 5.63 -14.51
C ALA A 200 -1.99 6.71 -14.21
N LYS A 201 -2.07 7.33 -13.04
CA LYS A 201 -1.14 8.35 -12.54
C LYS A 201 -0.13 7.79 -11.55
N ILE A 202 -0.43 6.63 -11.00
CA ILE A 202 0.34 5.88 -10.02
C ILE A 202 0.16 4.41 -10.30
N PHE A 203 1.14 3.59 -9.95
CA PHE A 203 1.00 2.13 -9.91
C PHE A 203 1.63 1.59 -8.63
N LEU A 204 1.17 0.44 -8.18
CA LEU A 204 1.69 -0.27 -7.02
C LEU A 204 2.79 -1.24 -7.45
N ILE A 205 3.94 -1.20 -6.76
CA ILE A 205 4.96 -2.24 -6.81
C ILE A 205 5.06 -2.93 -5.45
N ARG A 206 5.23 -4.24 -5.47
CA ARG A 206 5.38 -5.02 -4.25
C ARG A 206 6.65 -4.65 -3.48
N VAL A 207 6.54 -4.42 -2.18
CA VAL A 207 7.64 -4.02 -1.30
C VAL A 207 8.40 -5.26 -0.81
N ALA A 208 9.01 -5.97 -1.73
CA ALA A 208 9.80 -7.18 -1.48
C ALA A 208 10.76 -7.46 -2.66
N PRO A 209 11.75 -8.33 -2.47
CA PRO A 209 12.54 -8.81 -3.59
C PRO A 209 11.67 -9.50 -4.65
N VAL A 210 11.90 -9.13 -5.92
CA VAL A 210 11.18 -9.65 -7.09
C VAL A 210 11.40 -11.16 -7.21
N PRO A 211 10.35 -11.98 -7.22
CA PRO A 211 10.48 -13.41 -7.45
C PRO A 211 10.64 -13.68 -8.96
N THR A 212 11.83 -14.01 -9.38
CA THR A 212 12.13 -14.33 -10.78
C THR A 212 12.40 -15.83 -10.94
N TRP A 213 12.45 -16.32 -12.19
CA TRP A 213 12.87 -17.68 -12.51
C TRP A 213 14.27 -18.07 -12.00
N LYS A 214 15.11 -17.06 -11.69
CA LYS A 214 16.48 -17.23 -11.18
C LYS A 214 16.61 -16.93 -9.69
N GLY A 215 15.50 -16.99 -8.96
CA GLY A 215 15.45 -16.63 -7.55
C GLY A 215 15.00 -15.18 -7.31
N ARG A 216 15.06 -14.77 -6.06
CA ARG A 216 14.61 -13.44 -5.63
C ARG A 216 15.74 -12.43 -5.72
N LYS A 217 15.44 -11.23 -6.19
CA LYS A 217 16.42 -10.14 -6.32
C LYS A 217 15.74 -8.79 -6.16
N SER A 218 16.53 -7.75 -5.84
CA SER A 218 16.02 -6.40 -5.73
C SER A 218 15.52 -5.88 -7.10
N PHE A 219 14.40 -5.17 -7.07
CA PHE A 219 13.89 -4.42 -8.23
C PHE A 219 14.77 -3.20 -8.59
N ALA A 220 15.70 -2.81 -7.70
CA ALA A 220 16.60 -1.67 -7.92
C ALA A 220 17.90 -2.06 -8.67
N LEU A 221 18.08 -3.32 -9.03
CA LEU A 221 19.27 -3.77 -9.78
C LEU A 221 19.22 -3.30 -11.23
N PRO A 222 20.40 -3.06 -11.86
CA PRO A 222 20.49 -2.50 -13.22
C PRO A 222 19.78 -3.30 -14.31
N GLU A 223 19.51 -4.58 -14.11
CA GLU A 223 18.73 -5.36 -15.08
C GLU A 223 17.30 -4.85 -15.27
N PHE A 224 16.77 -4.10 -14.30
CA PHE A 224 15.46 -3.46 -14.38
C PHE A 224 15.51 -2.00 -14.85
N ASP A 225 16.69 -1.46 -15.16
CA ASP A 225 16.86 -0.07 -15.57
C ASP A 225 16.01 0.34 -16.78
N PRO A 226 15.78 -0.48 -17.83
CA PRO A 226 14.91 -0.09 -18.93
C PRO A 226 13.45 0.16 -18.48
N PHE A 227 12.95 -0.58 -17.48
CA PHE A 227 11.64 -0.34 -16.90
C PHE A 227 11.62 0.99 -16.13
N TRP A 228 12.60 1.25 -15.27
CA TRP A 228 12.68 2.45 -14.47
C TRP A 228 12.91 3.71 -15.31
N GLN A 229 13.68 3.60 -16.38
CA GLN A 229 13.82 4.68 -17.34
C GLN A 229 12.45 5.06 -17.93
N ARG A 230 11.66 4.06 -18.34
CA ARG A 230 10.34 4.31 -18.91
C ARG A 230 9.37 4.89 -17.88
N VAL A 231 9.37 4.42 -16.64
CA VAL A 231 8.59 5.00 -15.52
C VAL A 231 8.92 6.48 -15.36
N GLN A 232 10.21 6.83 -15.36
CA GLN A 232 10.67 8.21 -15.25
C GLN A 232 10.26 9.08 -16.45
N GLU A 233 10.28 8.53 -17.67
CA GLU A 233 9.86 9.23 -18.90
C GLU A 233 8.37 9.56 -18.87
N LEU A 234 7.55 8.62 -18.41
CA LEU A 234 6.11 8.79 -18.29
C LEU A 234 5.70 9.66 -17.09
N ASP A 235 6.65 9.98 -16.20
CA ASP A 235 6.44 10.74 -14.96
C ASP A 235 5.32 10.15 -14.06
N ILE A 236 5.13 8.84 -14.13
CA ILE A 236 4.16 8.10 -13.31
C ILE A 236 4.74 7.82 -11.93
N VAL A 237 3.91 7.88 -10.90
CA VAL A 237 4.32 7.69 -9.51
C VAL A 237 4.43 6.19 -9.18
N VAL A 238 5.38 5.84 -8.33
CA VAL A 238 5.58 4.47 -7.83
C VAL A 238 5.03 4.38 -6.42
N GLY A 239 3.87 3.77 -6.28
CA GLY A 239 3.26 3.45 -5.00
C GLY A 239 3.89 2.20 -4.40
N MET A 240 4.08 2.22 -3.09
CA MET A 240 4.57 1.11 -2.29
C MET A 240 3.65 0.95 -1.09
N HIS A 241 2.78 -0.04 -1.12
CA HIS A 241 1.78 -0.23 -0.07
C HIS A 241 2.11 -1.44 0.80
N SER A 242 1.70 -1.39 2.06
CA SER A 242 1.77 -2.53 2.97
C SER A 242 1.05 -3.74 2.37
N GLY A 243 1.59 -4.93 2.56
CA GLY A 243 1.05 -6.16 1.99
C GLY A 243 1.89 -7.37 2.41
N ASP A 244 1.73 -8.51 1.73
CA ASP A 244 2.54 -9.70 2.04
C ASP A 244 3.93 -9.63 1.37
N PRO A 245 4.99 -9.25 2.12
CA PRO A 245 6.35 -9.22 1.60
C PRO A 245 6.99 -10.62 1.57
N GLY A 246 6.31 -11.64 2.08
CA GLY A 246 6.84 -12.99 2.23
C GLY A 246 7.86 -13.15 3.38
N TYR A 247 7.89 -12.22 4.34
CA TYR A 247 8.81 -12.28 5.50
C TYR A 247 8.46 -13.42 6.46
N HIS A 248 7.30 -14.06 6.33
CA HIS A 248 6.97 -15.30 7.04
C HIS A 248 8.04 -16.39 6.84
N ARG A 249 8.73 -16.42 5.69
CA ARG A 249 9.85 -17.36 5.45
C ARG A 249 10.99 -17.14 6.44
N TYR A 250 11.35 -15.90 6.70
CA TYR A 250 12.37 -15.56 7.68
C TYR A 250 11.96 -15.97 9.11
N LEU A 251 10.68 -15.74 9.46
CA LEU A 251 10.16 -16.15 10.76
C LEU A 251 10.14 -17.69 10.89
N ASN A 252 9.76 -18.38 9.82
CA ASN A 252 9.75 -19.84 9.76
C ASN A 252 11.15 -20.45 9.96
N GLU A 253 12.19 -19.83 9.42
CA GLU A 253 13.57 -20.28 9.62
C GLU A 253 13.95 -20.29 11.11
N TRP A 254 13.59 -19.24 11.86
CA TRP A 254 13.84 -19.18 13.31
C TRP A 254 13.07 -20.22 14.11
N GLU A 255 11.90 -20.60 13.66
CA GLU A 255 11.05 -21.61 14.32
C GLU A 255 11.36 -23.04 13.84
N GLY A 256 12.28 -23.20 12.89
CA GLY A 256 12.57 -24.51 12.27
C GLY A 256 11.38 -25.07 11.48
N LEU A 257 10.54 -24.21 10.92
CA LEU A 257 9.39 -24.56 10.10
C LEU A 257 9.79 -24.49 8.62
N GLN A 258 9.42 -25.55 7.85
CA GLN A 258 9.61 -25.55 6.41
C GLN A 258 8.33 -25.04 5.74
N ASP A 259 8.43 -24.03 4.88
CA ASP A 259 7.41 -23.54 3.93
C ASP A 259 5.94 -23.53 4.44
N LEU A 260 5.75 -23.30 5.72
CA LEU A 260 4.41 -23.06 6.22
C LEU A 260 4.05 -21.63 5.88
N GLU A 261 3.16 -21.47 4.89
CA GLU A 261 2.33 -20.27 4.84
C GLU A 261 1.78 -20.03 6.25
N MET A 262 1.53 -18.76 6.60
CA MET A 262 0.78 -18.44 7.81
C MET A 262 -0.65 -18.99 7.68
N SER A 263 -0.75 -20.33 7.59
CA SER A 263 -2.01 -21.03 7.56
C SER A 263 -2.49 -21.16 9.00
N ILE A 264 -3.55 -20.44 9.32
CA ILE A 264 -4.33 -20.62 10.55
C ILE A 264 -5.18 -21.91 10.44
N ALA A 265 -4.75 -22.90 9.67
CA ALA A 265 -5.38 -24.21 9.68
C ALA A 265 -5.24 -24.78 11.09
N LYS A 266 -6.36 -25.08 11.73
CA LYS A 266 -6.38 -25.72 13.04
C LYS A 266 -5.48 -26.97 13.02
N GLY A 267 -4.39 -26.94 13.77
CA GLY A 267 -3.44 -28.03 13.88
C GLY A 267 -2.07 -27.80 13.24
N ALA A 268 -1.88 -26.76 12.43
CA ALA A 268 -0.54 -26.37 12.00
C ALA A 268 0.22 -25.72 13.17
N ARG A 269 1.51 -26.04 13.31
CA ARG A 269 2.38 -25.36 14.27
C ARG A 269 2.51 -23.91 13.85
N GLN A 270 1.90 -23.01 14.61
CA GLN A 270 2.00 -21.57 14.37
C GLN A 270 3.35 -21.05 14.87
N VAL A 271 3.87 -20.04 14.16
CA VAL A 271 4.98 -19.25 14.66
C VAL A 271 4.59 -18.64 16.01
N ASN A 272 5.53 -18.60 16.95
CA ASN A 272 5.27 -18.08 18.30
C ASN A 272 4.77 -16.61 18.21
N PRO A 273 3.56 -16.30 18.72
CA PRO A 273 3.01 -14.96 18.61
C PRO A 273 3.86 -13.86 19.27
N ALA A 274 4.54 -14.18 20.37
CA ALA A 274 5.44 -13.24 21.02
C ALA A 274 6.68 -12.97 20.15
N PHE A 275 7.21 -14.02 19.50
CA PHE A 275 8.31 -13.87 18.54
C PHE A 275 7.88 -13.02 17.33
N VAL A 276 6.69 -13.28 16.76
CA VAL A 276 6.13 -12.44 15.69
C VAL A 276 6.01 -11.00 16.13
N ALA A 277 5.43 -10.74 17.31
CA ALA A 277 5.26 -9.37 17.81
C ALA A 277 6.58 -8.62 18.01
N LEU A 278 7.64 -9.33 18.41
CA LEU A 278 8.97 -8.75 18.59
C LEU A 278 9.77 -8.64 17.29
N SER A 279 9.48 -9.47 16.29
CA SER A 279 10.21 -9.55 15.02
C SER A 279 9.53 -8.80 13.89
N SER A 280 8.26 -8.40 14.06
CA SER A 280 7.46 -7.71 13.05
C SER A 280 8.00 -6.34 12.66
N GLU A 281 8.96 -5.81 13.42
CA GLU A 281 9.72 -4.61 13.05
C GLU A 281 10.76 -4.84 11.93
N LYS A 282 10.89 -6.07 11.40
CA LYS A 282 11.56 -6.26 10.11
C LYS A 282 10.67 -5.68 9.02
N ASP A 283 10.98 -4.48 8.76
CA ASP A 283 10.26 -3.64 7.85
C ASP A 283 10.77 -3.91 6.43
N SER A 284 9.95 -4.60 5.63
CA SER A 284 10.26 -4.82 4.22
C SER A 284 10.48 -3.49 3.49
N LEU A 285 9.82 -2.44 3.96
CA LEU A 285 9.98 -1.10 3.44
C LEU A 285 11.39 -0.55 3.69
N VAL A 286 11.95 -0.73 4.89
CA VAL A 286 13.32 -0.28 5.18
C VAL A 286 14.32 -0.94 4.25
N ASP A 287 14.16 -2.25 3.99
CA ASP A 287 15.03 -2.98 3.06
C ASP A 287 14.81 -2.50 1.62
N ALA A 288 13.55 -2.24 1.21
CA ALA A 288 13.24 -1.69 -0.11
C ALA A 288 13.82 -0.28 -0.30
N MET A 289 13.67 0.62 0.68
CA MET A 289 14.24 1.96 0.63
C MET A 289 15.78 1.93 0.65
N ALA A 290 16.36 1.05 1.46
CA ALA A 290 17.80 0.81 1.44
C ALA A 290 18.27 0.33 0.06
N SER A 291 17.46 -0.48 -0.62
CA SER A 291 17.74 -0.95 -1.96
C SER A 291 17.59 0.16 -3.02
N VAL A 292 16.53 0.97 -2.97
CA VAL A 292 16.32 2.11 -3.88
C VAL A 292 17.52 3.07 -3.84
N ILE A 293 18.01 3.36 -2.64
CA ILE A 293 19.11 4.29 -2.42
C ILE A 293 20.48 3.59 -2.60
N GLY A 294 20.69 2.47 -1.91
CA GLY A 294 21.99 1.81 -1.83
C GLY A 294 22.42 1.08 -3.11
N HIS A 295 21.46 0.58 -3.93
CA HIS A 295 21.76 0.09 -5.27
C HIS A 295 21.75 1.20 -6.33
N GLY A 296 21.61 2.47 -5.92
CA GLY A 296 21.71 3.63 -6.79
C GLY A 296 20.57 3.81 -7.79
N LEU A 297 19.40 3.18 -7.58
CA LEU A 297 18.26 3.31 -8.50
C LEU A 297 17.81 4.76 -8.61
N ALA A 298 17.57 5.43 -7.49
CA ALA A 298 17.14 6.82 -7.48
C ALA A 298 18.23 7.82 -7.92
N THR A 299 19.50 7.45 -7.83
CA THR A 299 20.62 8.21 -8.39
C THR A 299 20.68 8.09 -9.92
N ARG A 300 20.49 6.87 -10.47
CA ARG A 300 20.41 6.66 -11.93
C ARG A 300 19.18 7.31 -12.56
N PHE A 301 18.05 7.33 -11.82
CA PHE A 301 16.78 7.88 -12.29
C PHE A 301 16.23 8.92 -11.30
N PRO A 302 16.79 10.13 -11.28
CA PRO A 302 16.54 11.12 -10.22
C PRO A 302 15.15 11.75 -10.23
N ARG A 303 14.32 11.50 -11.26
CA ARG A 303 12.92 11.98 -11.29
C ARG A 303 11.90 10.93 -10.86
N LEU A 304 12.34 9.71 -10.52
CA LEU A 304 11.43 8.71 -9.93
C LEU A 304 10.88 9.21 -8.59
N LYS A 305 9.59 8.93 -8.37
CA LYS A 305 8.85 9.30 -7.16
C LYS A 305 8.35 8.03 -6.49
N PHE A 306 8.81 7.74 -5.30
CA PHE A 306 8.40 6.59 -4.51
C PHE A 306 7.50 7.04 -3.36
N MET A 307 6.33 6.42 -3.22
CA MET A 307 5.34 6.70 -2.20
C MET A 307 5.07 5.47 -1.34
N PRO A 308 5.84 5.26 -0.25
CA PRO A 308 5.50 4.25 0.75
C PRO A 308 4.26 4.67 1.55
N VAL A 309 3.25 3.79 1.59
CA VAL A 309 1.95 4.02 2.22
C VAL A 309 1.65 2.87 3.19
N GLU A 310 1.02 3.17 4.33
CA GLU A 310 0.59 2.21 5.36
C GLU A 310 1.74 1.44 6.07
N PHE A 311 2.93 2.03 6.18
CA PHE A 311 4.05 1.42 6.91
C PHE A 311 4.30 2.03 8.28
N SER A 312 3.33 2.72 8.87
CA SER A 312 3.57 3.51 10.09
C SER A 312 4.65 4.61 9.87
N ASN A 313 4.86 5.45 10.85
CA ASN A 313 5.91 6.47 10.83
C ASN A 313 7.21 6.01 11.52
N ARG A 314 7.21 4.84 12.16
CA ARG A 314 8.33 4.38 13.02
C ARG A 314 9.62 4.15 12.27
N TRP A 315 9.56 3.80 10.98
CA TRP A 315 10.74 3.55 10.15
C TRP A 315 11.47 4.84 9.74
N ILE A 316 10.76 5.97 9.64
CA ILE A 316 11.26 7.21 9.02
C ILE A 316 12.48 7.76 9.77
N ARG A 317 12.33 8.09 11.06
CA ARG A 317 13.36 8.72 11.86
C ARG A 317 14.61 7.84 12.03
N PRO A 318 14.49 6.54 12.34
CA PRO A 318 15.66 5.65 12.41
C PRO A 318 16.37 5.48 11.07
N PHE A 319 15.61 5.34 9.97
CA PHE A 319 16.17 5.15 8.64
C PHE A 319 16.89 6.41 8.15
N TYR A 320 16.29 7.58 8.31
CA TYR A 320 16.92 8.86 7.97
C TYR A 320 18.25 9.07 8.70
N LYS A 321 18.28 8.81 10.01
CA LYS A 321 19.53 8.84 10.81
C LYS A 321 20.53 7.78 10.34
N LYS A 322 20.08 6.61 9.88
CA LYS A 322 20.95 5.58 9.33
C LYS A 322 21.61 6.03 8.04
N LEU A 323 20.87 6.73 7.15
CA LEU A 323 21.44 7.32 5.93
C LEU A 323 22.53 8.35 6.26
N GLN A 324 22.27 9.27 7.18
CA GLN A 324 23.24 10.27 7.64
C GLN A 324 24.54 9.60 8.14
N ARG A 325 24.41 8.66 9.08
CA ARG A 325 25.56 7.96 9.66
C ARG A 325 26.35 7.14 8.64
N ALA A 326 25.66 6.48 7.72
CA ALA A 326 26.30 5.68 6.67
C ALA A 326 27.15 6.57 5.75
N TYR A 327 26.62 7.73 5.37
CA TYR A 327 27.34 8.69 4.54
C TYR A 327 28.52 9.33 5.27
N GLU A 328 28.35 9.74 6.54
CA GLU A 328 29.42 10.26 7.37
C GLU A 328 30.57 9.27 7.55
N ALA A 329 30.24 7.99 7.74
CA ALA A 329 31.24 6.95 7.98
C ALA A 329 31.97 6.50 6.70
N THR A 330 31.24 6.40 5.57
CA THR A 330 31.77 5.81 4.34
C THR A 330 31.22 6.50 3.08
N PRO A 331 31.50 7.81 2.89
CA PRO A 331 30.94 8.56 1.75
C PRO A 331 31.33 7.99 0.39
N VAL A 332 32.48 7.32 0.30
CA VAL A 332 32.99 6.69 -0.93
C VAL A 332 32.11 5.54 -1.49
N LEU A 333 31.20 5.02 -0.68
CA LEU A 333 30.27 3.97 -1.11
C LEU A 333 29.03 4.52 -1.83
N PHE A 334 28.86 5.82 -1.88
CA PHE A 334 27.67 6.46 -2.45
C PHE A 334 28.09 7.41 -3.59
N ASP A 335 27.46 7.27 -4.75
CA ASP A 335 27.66 8.19 -5.87
C ASP A 335 27.07 9.57 -5.59
N GLU A 336 26.06 9.64 -4.69
CA GLU A 336 25.35 10.84 -4.27
C GLU A 336 25.02 10.75 -2.78
N ASN A 337 24.89 11.87 -2.08
CA ASN A 337 24.47 11.88 -0.68
C ASN A 337 23.11 11.18 -0.50
N PRO A 338 23.03 10.06 0.23
CA PRO A 338 21.80 9.27 0.34
C PRO A 338 20.64 10.01 1.04
N VAL A 339 20.95 11.06 1.83
CA VAL A 339 19.93 11.93 2.45
C VAL A 339 19.32 12.84 1.39
N GLU A 340 20.09 13.37 0.47
CA GLU A 340 19.60 14.18 -0.64
C GLU A 340 18.76 13.33 -1.61
N VAL A 341 19.19 12.10 -1.88
CA VAL A 341 18.41 11.12 -2.65
C VAL A 341 17.07 10.83 -1.97
N PHE A 342 17.08 10.59 -0.66
CA PHE A 342 15.84 10.39 0.09
C PHE A 342 14.91 11.60 -0.05
N ASN A 343 15.41 12.80 0.24
CA ASN A 343 14.62 14.03 0.19
C ASN A 343 14.11 14.40 -1.20
N ARG A 344 14.74 13.94 -2.26
CA ARG A 344 14.33 14.17 -3.65
C ARG A 344 13.29 13.17 -4.14
N ASN A 345 13.41 11.89 -3.75
CA ASN A 345 12.72 10.80 -4.40
C ASN A 345 11.66 10.11 -3.53
N ILE A 346 11.59 10.37 -2.22
CA ILE A 346 10.73 9.64 -1.30
C ILE A 346 9.66 10.58 -0.72
N TRP A 347 8.39 10.25 -0.96
CA TRP A 347 7.25 10.88 -0.31
C TRP A 347 6.84 10.06 0.90
N VAL A 348 6.66 10.70 2.03
CA VAL A 348 6.44 10.05 3.31
C VAL A 348 4.98 10.14 3.69
N HIS A 349 4.34 9.00 3.87
CA HIS A 349 3.00 8.92 4.44
C HIS A 349 3.06 9.20 5.95
N ALA A 350 2.44 10.29 6.36
CA ALA A 350 2.48 10.76 7.74
C ALA A 350 1.46 10.06 8.67
N PHE A 351 0.95 8.88 8.26
CA PHE A 351 0.00 8.10 9.03
C PHE A 351 0.54 7.77 10.43
N HIS A 352 -0.21 8.11 11.47
CA HIS A 352 0.16 8.05 12.88
C HIS A 352 1.39 8.90 13.27
N GLU A 353 1.86 9.82 12.45
CA GLU A 353 2.88 10.77 12.86
C GLU A 353 2.26 11.91 13.66
N PRO A 354 2.48 11.96 14.98
CA PRO A 354 1.93 13.01 15.81
C PRO A 354 2.73 14.31 15.74
N ASP A 355 3.90 14.29 15.10
CA ASP A 355 4.83 15.40 15.00
C ASP A 355 5.36 15.58 13.57
N PRO A 356 4.50 15.96 12.60
CA PRO A 356 4.93 16.21 11.22
C PRO A 356 5.94 17.37 11.16
N LYS A 357 5.83 18.37 12.02
CA LYS A 357 6.81 19.45 12.12
C LYS A 357 8.20 18.93 12.45
N GLY A 358 8.31 17.98 13.37
CA GLY A 358 9.59 17.39 13.74
C GLY A 358 10.22 16.56 12.60
N LEU A 359 9.45 16.06 11.63
CA LEU A 359 9.98 15.47 10.40
C LEU A 359 10.58 16.56 9.49
N VAL A 360 9.91 17.70 9.35
CA VAL A 360 10.43 18.85 8.59
C VAL A 360 11.68 19.42 9.27
N ASP A 361 11.67 19.60 10.57
CA ASP A 361 12.84 20.08 11.34
C ASP A 361 14.05 19.12 11.24
N MET A 362 13.81 17.84 10.98
CA MET A 362 14.86 16.84 10.72
C MET A 362 15.45 16.93 9.29
N GLY A 363 14.78 17.63 8.38
CA GLY A 363 15.23 17.88 7.01
C GLY A 363 14.40 17.22 5.92
N ILE A 364 13.28 16.59 6.24
CA ILE A 364 12.34 16.05 5.24
C ILE A 364 11.57 17.23 4.63
N PRO A 365 11.51 17.36 3.29
CA PRO A 365 10.76 18.43 2.65
C PRO A 365 9.26 18.37 3.00
N LEU A 366 8.66 19.51 3.32
CA LEU A 366 7.25 19.61 3.66
C LEU A 366 6.34 19.06 2.55
N ASP A 367 6.68 19.35 1.31
CA ASP A 367 5.95 18.91 0.11
C ASP A 367 6.20 17.44 -0.26
N HIS A 368 6.86 16.69 0.63
CA HIS A 368 7.00 15.24 0.59
C HIS A 368 6.28 14.54 1.74
N LEU A 369 5.56 15.28 2.60
CA LEU A 369 4.68 14.70 3.61
C LEU A 369 3.26 14.57 3.05
N MET A 370 2.65 13.38 3.21
CA MET A 370 1.31 13.09 2.74
C MET A 370 0.42 12.61 3.90
N PHE A 371 -0.82 13.06 3.90
CA PHE A 371 -1.90 12.52 4.73
C PHE A 371 -2.46 11.24 4.10
N GLY A 372 -2.95 10.32 4.92
CA GLY A 372 -3.71 9.15 4.49
C GLY A 372 -4.43 8.50 5.66
N SER A 373 -5.57 7.87 5.40
CA SER A 373 -6.50 7.40 6.42
C SER A 373 -6.58 5.89 6.60
N ASP A 374 -6.20 5.12 5.60
CA ASP A 374 -6.43 3.67 5.51
C ASP A 374 -7.95 3.31 5.62
N PHE A 375 -8.82 4.20 5.15
CA PHE A 375 -10.26 3.95 5.14
C PHE A 375 -10.63 3.00 3.97
N PRO A 376 -11.49 1.97 4.14
CA PRO A 376 -12.33 1.68 5.31
C PRO A 376 -11.80 0.57 6.22
N HIS A 377 -10.51 0.34 6.26
CA HIS A 377 -9.95 -0.73 7.08
C HIS A 377 -10.16 -0.49 8.58
N PRO A 378 -10.29 -1.55 9.40
CA PRO A 378 -10.49 -1.40 10.83
C PRO A 378 -9.27 -0.84 11.56
N GLU A 379 -8.08 -1.00 11.04
CA GLU A 379 -6.83 -0.40 11.50
C GLU A 379 -6.67 1.06 11.11
N GLY A 380 -7.44 1.52 10.13
CA GLY A 380 -7.47 2.89 9.65
C GLY A 380 -8.20 3.86 10.57
N MET A 381 -8.61 4.98 10.00
CA MET A 381 -9.31 6.06 10.71
C MET A 381 -10.81 5.95 10.46
N ALA A 382 -11.62 5.96 11.54
CA ALA A 382 -13.08 6.03 11.42
C ALA A 382 -13.55 7.38 10.82
N ASP A 383 -12.82 8.45 11.09
CA ASP A 383 -12.98 9.79 10.53
C ASP A 383 -11.67 10.13 9.78
N PRO A 384 -11.62 9.96 8.45
CA PRO A 384 -10.40 10.19 7.67
C PRO A 384 -9.77 11.58 7.87
N LEU A 385 -10.59 12.61 7.96
CA LEU A 385 -10.10 13.99 8.13
C LEU A 385 -9.77 14.36 9.58
N ALA A 386 -9.86 13.45 10.55
CA ALA A 386 -9.41 13.71 11.92
C ALA A 386 -7.92 14.05 12.00
N TYR A 387 -7.11 13.66 10.99
CA TYR A 387 -5.70 14.06 10.92
C TYR A 387 -5.48 15.57 10.82
N ALA A 388 -6.49 16.35 10.39
CA ALA A 388 -6.46 17.80 10.42
C ALA A 388 -6.20 18.36 11.84
N GLU A 389 -6.61 17.64 12.89
CA GLU A 389 -6.32 18.02 14.28
C GLU A 389 -4.84 17.90 14.65
N VAL A 390 -4.09 16.99 13.97
CA VAL A 390 -2.66 16.82 14.18
C VAL A 390 -1.86 17.98 13.57
N VAL A 391 -2.34 18.53 12.45
CA VAL A 391 -1.66 19.60 11.73
C VAL A 391 -2.20 21.00 12.06
N LYS A 392 -3.23 21.14 12.89
CA LYS A 392 -3.97 22.40 13.14
C LYS A 392 -3.11 23.56 13.63
N ASP A 393 -2.02 23.27 14.34
CA ASP A 393 -1.11 24.28 14.88
C ASP A 393 -0.02 24.72 13.89
N LEU A 394 0.04 24.11 12.71
CA LEU A 394 0.90 24.54 11.62
C LEU A 394 0.29 25.74 10.86
N PRO A 395 1.10 26.56 10.18
CA PRO A 395 0.61 27.56 9.22
C PRO A 395 -0.34 26.93 8.18
N LEU A 396 -1.36 27.68 7.76
CA LEU A 396 -2.42 27.15 6.86
C LEU A 396 -1.89 26.58 5.54
N ASP A 397 -0.86 27.19 4.98
CA ASP A 397 -0.21 26.72 3.76
C ASP A 397 0.52 25.38 3.98
N GLN A 398 1.08 25.14 5.17
CA GLN A 398 1.69 23.88 5.55
C GLN A 398 0.63 22.79 5.80
N GLN A 399 -0.47 23.14 6.46
CA GLN A 399 -1.61 22.22 6.59
C GLN A 399 -2.11 21.79 5.22
N ALA A 400 -2.37 22.75 4.32
CA ALA A 400 -2.82 22.51 2.95
C ALA A 400 -1.84 21.62 2.17
N MET A 401 -0.53 21.78 2.38
CA MET A 401 0.48 20.97 1.72
C MET A 401 0.40 19.52 2.19
N ILE A 402 0.41 19.26 3.49
CA ILE A 402 0.35 17.90 4.06
C ILE A 402 -0.98 17.21 3.73
N MET A 403 -2.11 17.92 3.87
CA MET A 403 -3.45 17.36 3.71
C MET A 403 -3.85 17.07 2.27
N GLY A 404 -3.08 17.55 1.27
CA GLY A 404 -3.38 17.25 -0.13
C GLY A 404 -2.37 17.78 -1.13
N GLY A 405 -1.80 18.96 -0.90
CA GLY A 405 -0.96 19.65 -1.87
C GLY A 405 0.29 18.86 -2.30
N SER A 406 0.90 18.11 -1.38
CA SER A 406 2.06 17.26 -1.68
C SER A 406 1.74 16.20 -2.72
N LEU A 407 0.59 15.53 -2.55
CA LEU A 407 0.16 14.48 -3.46
C LEU A 407 -0.31 15.04 -4.80
N GLU A 408 -1.08 16.15 -4.80
CA GLU A 408 -1.45 16.85 -6.04
C GLU A 408 -0.21 17.24 -6.85
N LYS A 409 0.81 17.79 -6.18
CA LYS A 409 2.07 18.21 -6.82
C LYS A 409 2.84 17.01 -7.38
N ALA A 410 2.96 15.94 -6.63
CA ALA A 410 3.70 14.75 -7.05
C ALA A 410 3.05 14.05 -8.25
N MET A 411 1.71 13.98 -8.28
CA MET A 411 0.93 13.35 -9.35
C MET A 411 0.58 14.30 -10.50
N ARG A 412 0.86 15.58 -10.38
CA ARG A 412 0.47 16.65 -11.33
C ARG A 412 -1.03 16.66 -11.63
N VAL A 413 -1.82 16.71 -10.58
CA VAL A 413 -3.28 16.79 -10.64
C VAL A 413 -3.80 18.03 -9.92
N GLY A 414 -5.11 18.28 -9.95
CA GLY A 414 -5.71 19.43 -9.30
C GLY A 414 -5.08 20.76 -9.76
N LYS A 415 -4.69 21.61 -8.82
CA LYS A 415 -4.05 22.90 -9.13
C LYS A 415 -2.64 22.80 -9.77
N TYR A 416 -2.04 21.61 -9.78
CA TYR A 416 -0.75 21.33 -10.39
C TYR A 416 -0.87 20.55 -11.71
N ALA A 417 -2.09 20.32 -12.21
CA ALA A 417 -2.31 19.77 -13.54
C ALA A 417 -1.65 20.65 -14.60
N ALA A 418 -0.92 20.04 -15.56
CA ALA A 418 -0.19 20.75 -16.62
C ALA A 418 -1.14 21.27 -17.71
#